data_856d3a6eead4e98a4b2eaeced021f500
#
_entry.id   856d3a6eead4e98a4b2eaeced021f500
#
_cell.length_a   1.000
_cell.length_b   1.000
_cell.length_c   1.000
_cell.angle_alpha   90.00
_cell.angle_beta   90.00
_cell.angle_gamma   90.00
#
_symmetry.space_group_name_H-M   'P 1'
#
loop_
_entity.id
_entity.type
_entity.pdbx_description
1 polymer ?
#
loop_
_entity_poly.entity_id
_entity_poly.type
_entity_poly.pdbx_seq_one_letter_code
_entity_poly.pdbx_strand_id
1 'polypeptide(L)'
;MKYYYTMEYQENPAACNGTLSADRDAVTRFLDGHASDAILDAFVRQIGRMTSGGKDSWEICFVPGDSSEATAKRYSSLADSLRRRTGVDTRMNVLSWKSSRTSRFPEFSCSLDGKKNIILIDGLVDSGRTINAAAAALVGAGARSVTGLVAGKTVA
;
A
#
# COMPACT_ATOMS: atom_id res chain seq x y z
N MET A 1 0.50 2.37 13.86
CA MET A 1 0.91 1.32 12.91
C MET A 1 2.27 1.66 12.32
N LYS A 2 3.10 0.67 12.17
CA LYS A 2 4.41 0.81 11.50
C LYS A 2 4.25 0.67 9.99
N TYR A 3 4.98 1.47 9.23
CA TYR A 3 5.05 1.31 7.78
C TYR A 3 6.46 1.58 7.25
N TYR A 4 6.74 1.00 6.08
CA TYR A 4 7.98 1.20 5.33
C TYR A 4 7.66 1.93 4.03
N TYR A 5 8.53 2.84 3.61
CA TYR A 5 8.39 3.51 2.33
C TYR A 5 9.68 3.35 1.51
N THR A 6 9.52 3.34 0.19
CA THR A 6 10.63 3.15 -0.74
C THR A 6 11.27 4.47 -1.13
N MET A 7 10.45 5.48 -1.39
CA MET A 7 10.90 6.76 -1.95
C MET A 7 10.31 7.94 -1.19
N GLU A 8 11.04 9.06 -1.19
CA GLU A 8 10.53 10.34 -0.73
C GLU A 8 9.80 11.03 -1.88
N TYR A 9 8.67 11.65 -1.59
CA TYR A 9 7.86 12.36 -2.57
C TYR A 9 7.82 13.84 -2.23
N GLN A 10 8.43 14.66 -3.09
CA GLN A 10 8.39 16.12 -2.97
C GLN A 10 7.19 16.64 -3.75
N GLU A 11 6.24 17.28 -3.06
CA GLU A 11 5.02 17.81 -3.67
C GLU A 11 5.28 19.01 -4.59
N ASN A 12 6.26 19.85 -4.25
CA ASN A 12 6.59 21.02 -5.04
C ASN A 12 7.57 20.65 -6.17
N PRO A 13 7.13 20.62 -7.44
CA PRO A 13 8.02 20.29 -8.56
C PRO A 13 9.25 21.21 -8.66
N ALA A 14 9.12 22.49 -8.25
CA ALA A 14 10.22 23.44 -8.31
C ALA A 14 11.34 23.11 -7.30
N ALA A 15 11.05 22.35 -6.25
CA ALA A 15 12.03 21.90 -5.27
C ALA A 15 12.66 20.55 -5.64
N CYS A 16 12.21 19.92 -6.74
CA CYS A 16 12.75 18.64 -7.19
C CYS A 16 13.96 18.85 -8.09
N ASN A 17 15.03 18.13 -7.81
CA ASN A 17 16.20 18.03 -8.67
C ASN A 17 16.77 16.62 -8.54
N GLY A 18 17.48 16.15 -9.58
CA GLY A 18 18.18 14.86 -9.53
C GLY A 18 17.31 13.70 -9.03
N THR A 19 17.71 13.07 -7.94
CA THR A 19 17.03 11.90 -7.36
C THR A 19 15.60 12.19 -6.94
N LEU A 20 15.31 13.36 -6.35
CA LEU A 20 13.95 13.71 -5.91
C LEU A 20 12.97 13.81 -7.09
N SER A 21 13.43 14.30 -8.24
CA SER A 21 12.61 14.35 -9.45
C SER A 21 12.30 12.95 -9.98
N ALA A 22 13.28 12.07 -10.02
CA ALA A 22 13.12 10.69 -10.46
C ALA A 22 12.20 9.91 -9.50
N ASP A 23 12.36 10.09 -8.20
CA ASP A 23 11.54 9.45 -7.18
C ASP A 23 10.08 9.92 -7.27
N ARG A 24 9.87 11.22 -7.45
CA ARG A 24 8.54 11.78 -7.63
C ARG A 24 7.83 11.17 -8.85
N ASP A 25 8.53 11.07 -9.97
CA ASP A 25 7.99 10.47 -11.18
C ASP A 25 7.65 8.99 -10.97
N ALA A 26 8.51 8.24 -10.28
CA ALA A 26 8.28 6.84 -10.00
C ALA A 26 7.03 6.62 -9.13
N VAL A 27 6.82 7.45 -8.11
CA VAL A 27 5.63 7.39 -7.25
C VAL A 27 4.38 7.78 -8.04
N THR A 28 4.44 8.82 -8.86
CA THR A 28 3.33 9.24 -9.72
C THR A 28 2.91 8.11 -10.66
N ARG A 29 3.87 7.43 -11.29
CA ARG A 29 3.58 6.29 -12.17
C ARG A 29 3.02 5.10 -11.39
N PHE A 30 3.48 4.87 -10.17
CA PHE A 30 2.91 3.83 -9.31
C PHE A 30 1.41 4.08 -9.06
N LEU A 31 1.04 5.34 -8.77
CA LEU A 31 -0.35 5.71 -8.56
C LEU A 31 -1.22 5.48 -9.81
N ASP A 32 -0.61 5.49 -11.00
CA ASP A 32 -1.28 5.21 -12.28
C ASP A 32 -1.26 3.71 -12.65
N GLY A 33 -0.74 2.86 -11.78
CA GLY A 33 -0.72 1.41 -12.01
C GLY A 33 0.58 0.86 -12.61
N HIS A 34 1.65 1.65 -12.63
CA HIS A 34 2.95 1.29 -13.21
C HIS A 34 4.05 1.33 -12.16
N ALA A 35 4.23 0.26 -11.42
CA ALA A 35 5.32 0.14 -10.47
C ALA A 35 6.66 0.01 -11.18
N SER A 36 7.63 0.87 -10.83
CA SER A 36 9.00 0.73 -11.32
C SER A 36 9.66 -0.51 -10.75
N ASP A 37 10.73 -0.98 -11.42
CA ASP A 37 11.50 -2.11 -10.91
C ASP A 37 12.06 -1.84 -9.52
N ALA A 38 12.49 -0.60 -9.27
CA ALA A 38 13.03 -0.20 -7.97
C ALA A 38 11.98 -0.35 -6.85
N ILE A 39 10.76 0.10 -7.09
CA ILE A 39 9.66 -0.03 -6.12
C ILE A 39 9.26 -1.51 -5.95
N LEU A 40 9.09 -2.21 -7.05
CA LEU A 40 8.70 -3.63 -7.02
C LEU A 40 9.75 -4.48 -6.30
N ASP A 41 11.03 -4.30 -6.61
CA ASP A 41 12.11 -5.04 -5.97
C ASP A 41 12.19 -4.73 -4.46
N ALA A 42 12.00 -3.47 -4.08
CA ALA A 42 11.98 -3.06 -2.68
C ALA A 42 10.81 -3.72 -1.93
N PHE A 43 9.62 -3.75 -2.54
CA PHE A 43 8.45 -4.41 -1.97
C PHE A 43 8.67 -5.91 -1.78
N VAL A 44 9.15 -6.58 -2.82
CA VAL A 44 9.42 -8.02 -2.77
C VAL A 44 10.44 -8.35 -1.68
N ARG A 45 11.49 -7.57 -1.58
CA ARG A 45 12.54 -7.74 -0.57
C ARG A 45 11.99 -7.57 0.84
N GLN A 46 11.18 -6.52 1.07
CA GLN A 46 10.61 -6.24 2.38
C GLN A 46 9.55 -7.29 2.78
N ILE A 47 8.72 -7.70 1.84
CA ILE A 47 7.74 -8.78 2.05
C ILE A 47 8.46 -10.08 2.42
N GLY A 48 9.54 -10.39 1.74
CA GLY A 48 10.35 -11.57 2.04
C GLY A 48 10.89 -11.56 3.47
N ARG A 49 11.35 -10.41 3.94
CA ARG A 49 11.82 -10.25 5.33
C ARG A 49 10.69 -10.44 6.34
N MET A 50 9.54 -9.83 6.09
CA MET A 50 8.39 -9.91 6.99
C MET A 50 7.81 -11.32 7.08
N THR A 51 7.83 -12.06 5.98
CA THR A 51 7.18 -13.38 5.88
C THR A 51 8.16 -14.54 6.04
N SER A 52 9.38 -14.30 6.45
CA SER A 52 10.43 -15.33 6.56
C SER A 52 10.08 -16.47 7.52
N GLY A 53 9.20 -16.24 8.48
CA GLY A 53 8.73 -17.26 9.43
C GLY A 53 7.58 -18.13 8.92
N GLY A 54 7.06 -17.86 7.72
CA GLY A 54 5.97 -18.62 7.11
C GLY A 54 4.97 -17.74 6.38
N LYS A 55 4.83 -17.95 5.07
CA LYS A 55 3.94 -17.15 4.20
C LYS A 55 2.46 -17.34 4.52
N ASP A 56 2.07 -18.52 4.99
CA ASP A 56 0.66 -18.89 5.16
C ASP A 56 -0.05 -18.08 6.25
N SER A 57 0.70 -17.46 7.14
CA SER A 57 0.13 -16.57 8.17
C SER A 57 0.06 -15.10 7.74
N TRP A 58 0.36 -14.81 6.49
CA TRP A 58 0.39 -13.45 5.93
C TRP A 58 -0.55 -13.29 4.74
N GLU A 59 -1.08 -12.09 4.60
CA GLU A 59 -1.90 -11.68 3.45
C GLU A 59 -1.54 -10.25 3.07
N ILE A 60 -1.52 -9.98 1.76
CA ILE A 60 -1.30 -8.63 1.22
C ILE A 60 -2.64 -8.03 0.87
N CYS A 61 -2.91 -6.84 1.40
CA CYS A 61 -4.10 -6.05 1.12
C CYS A 61 -3.69 -4.65 0.66
N PHE A 62 -4.65 -3.89 0.12
CA PHE A 62 -4.38 -2.58 -0.47
C PHE A 62 -5.34 -1.53 0.08
N VAL A 63 -4.84 -0.32 0.26
CA VAL A 63 -5.69 0.85 0.48
C VAL A 63 -6.39 1.16 -0.85
N PRO A 64 -7.73 1.10 -0.90
CA PRO A 64 -8.45 1.18 -2.17
C PRO A 64 -8.47 2.58 -2.77
N GLY A 65 -8.64 2.64 -4.10
CA GLY A 65 -8.97 3.87 -4.81
C GLY A 65 -10.44 4.23 -4.64
N ASP A 66 -10.94 5.22 -5.41
CA ASP A 66 -12.30 5.74 -5.30
C ASP A 66 -13.39 4.70 -5.59
N SER A 67 -13.05 3.70 -6.37
CA SER A 67 -13.96 2.64 -6.80
C SER A 67 -13.19 1.33 -6.96
N SER A 68 -13.90 0.24 -7.14
CA SER A 68 -13.27 -1.05 -7.45
C SER A 68 -12.50 -0.99 -8.77
N GLU A 69 -12.98 -0.21 -9.75
CA GLU A 69 -12.28 -0.01 -11.01
C GLU A 69 -10.96 0.76 -10.81
N ALA A 70 -10.99 1.83 -10.02
CA ALA A 70 -9.80 2.61 -9.71
C ALA A 70 -8.78 1.78 -8.92
N THR A 71 -9.22 0.95 -7.99
CA THR A 71 -8.38 0.02 -7.24
C THR A 71 -7.72 -0.98 -8.17
N ALA A 72 -8.48 -1.60 -9.07
CA ALA A 72 -7.95 -2.55 -10.04
C ALA A 72 -6.95 -1.90 -10.98
N LYS A 73 -7.24 -0.71 -11.49
CA LYS A 73 -6.32 0.03 -12.35
C LYS A 73 -4.97 0.29 -11.67
N ARG A 74 -5.01 0.67 -10.39
CA ARG A 74 -3.79 0.96 -9.62
C ARG A 74 -2.98 -0.28 -9.30
N TYR A 75 -3.63 -1.37 -8.90
CA TYR A 75 -2.95 -2.47 -8.22
C TYR A 75 -2.94 -3.81 -8.96
N SER A 76 -3.72 -4.02 -10.04
CA SER A 76 -3.82 -5.35 -10.66
C SER A 76 -2.47 -5.92 -11.10
N SER A 77 -1.68 -5.12 -11.80
CA SER A 77 -0.36 -5.55 -12.26
C SER A 77 0.59 -5.81 -11.09
N LEU A 78 0.57 -4.93 -10.10
CA LEU A 78 1.38 -5.08 -8.89
C LEU A 78 0.99 -6.34 -8.12
N ALA A 79 -0.30 -6.58 -7.92
CA ALA A 79 -0.80 -7.74 -7.21
C ALA A 79 -0.35 -9.05 -7.89
N ASP A 80 -0.44 -9.13 -9.20
CA ASP A 80 0.03 -10.28 -9.96
C ASP A 80 1.53 -10.51 -9.80
N SER A 81 2.31 -9.44 -9.87
CA SER A 81 3.77 -9.51 -9.68
C SER A 81 4.14 -9.96 -8.27
N LEU A 82 3.46 -9.43 -7.26
CA LEU A 82 3.70 -9.79 -5.87
C LEU A 82 3.33 -11.24 -5.60
N ARG A 83 2.19 -11.74 -6.11
CA ARG A 83 1.81 -13.15 -5.98
C ARG A 83 2.88 -14.07 -6.57
N ARG A 84 3.34 -13.78 -7.79
CA ARG A 84 4.33 -14.60 -8.48
C ARG A 84 5.68 -14.58 -7.76
N ARG A 85 6.11 -13.43 -7.31
CA ARG A 85 7.46 -13.26 -6.76
C ARG A 85 7.56 -13.60 -5.28
N THR A 86 6.50 -13.44 -4.51
CA THR A 86 6.52 -13.68 -3.06
C THR A 86 5.78 -14.94 -2.63
N GLY A 87 4.79 -15.36 -3.40
CA GLY A 87 3.92 -16.49 -3.03
C GLY A 87 2.97 -16.18 -1.88
N VAL A 88 2.89 -14.94 -1.43
CA VAL A 88 1.99 -14.50 -0.36
C VAL A 88 0.59 -14.27 -0.93
N ASP A 89 -0.43 -14.70 -0.21
CA ASP A 89 -1.83 -14.47 -0.58
C ASP A 89 -2.10 -12.96 -0.71
N THR A 90 -2.73 -12.55 -1.82
CA THR A 90 -2.88 -11.13 -2.17
C THR A 90 -4.30 -10.85 -2.62
N ARG A 91 -4.99 -9.91 -1.97
CA ARG A 91 -6.38 -9.56 -2.25
C ARG A 91 -6.58 -8.06 -2.37
N MET A 92 -7.26 -7.62 -3.44
CA MET A 92 -7.50 -6.19 -3.71
C MET A 92 -8.78 -5.64 -3.08
N ASN A 93 -9.77 -6.49 -2.80
CA ASN A 93 -11.13 -6.05 -2.44
C ASN A 93 -11.49 -6.31 -0.98
N VAL A 94 -10.50 -6.33 -0.09
CA VAL A 94 -10.73 -6.52 1.35
C VAL A 94 -11.28 -5.25 2.00
N LEU A 95 -10.78 -4.09 1.57
CA LEU A 95 -11.19 -2.79 2.07
C LEU A 95 -12.01 -2.03 1.03
N SER A 96 -12.99 -1.25 1.49
CA SER A 96 -13.71 -0.28 0.66
C SER A 96 -14.03 0.97 1.49
N TRP A 97 -14.12 2.12 0.82
CA TRP A 97 -14.40 3.38 1.50
C TRP A 97 -15.85 3.41 2.01
N LYS A 98 -16.04 3.76 3.29
CA LYS A 98 -17.34 4.11 3.88
C LYS A 98 -17.59 5.60 3.88
N SER A 99 -16.52 6.40 4.05
CA SER A 99 -16.55 7.85 4.00
C SER A 99 -16.13 8.35 2.64
N SER A 100 -16.26 9.67 2.39
CA SER A 100 -15.61 10.32 1.27
C SER A 100 -14.09 10.25 1.44
N ARG A 101 -13.35 10.11 0.34
CA ARG A 101 -11.88 10.14 0.34
C ARG A 101 -11.31 11.45 0.87
N THR A 102 -12.07 12.54 0.74
CA THR A 102 -11.65 13.86 1.21
C THR A 102 -12.05 14.11 2.66
N SER A 103 -12.69 13.16 3.33
CA SER A 103 -13.08 13.28 4.73
C SER A 103 -11.85 13.45 5.63
N ARG A 104 -11.98 14.32 6.64
CA ARG A 104 -10.98 14.45 7.70
C ARG A 104 -10.85 13.19 8.55
N PHE A 105 -11.91 12.37 8.56
CA PHE A 105 -12.00 11.14 9.35
C PHE A 105 -12.28 9.97 8.40
N PRO A 106 -11.23 9.45 7.72
CA PRO A 106 -11.43 8.32 6.82
C PRO A 106 -12.01 7.11 7.52
N GLU A 107 -12.96 6.45 6.88
CA GLU A 107 -13.57 5.21 7.36
C GLU A 107 -13.62 4.17 6.26
N PHE A 108 -13.37 2.92 6.62
CA PHE A 108 -13.38 1.80 5.70
C PHE A 108 -14.27 0.67 6.19
N SER A 109 -14.95 0.01 5.24
CA SER A 109 -15.51 -1.32 5.44
C SER A 109 -14.42 -2.35 5.17
N CYS A 110 -14.45 -3.45 5.90
CA CYS A 110 -13.47 -4.51 5.74
C CYS A 110 -14.16 -5.87 5.71
N SER A 111 -13.80 -6.67 4.69
CA SER A 111 -14.25 -8.06 4.53
C SER A 111 -13.02 -8.95 4.58
N LEU A 112 -12.58 -9.30 5.79
CA LEU A 112 -11.37 -10.09 6.03
C LEU A 112 -11.74 -11.50 6.47
N ASP A 113 -11.12 -12.50 5.83
CA ASP A 113 -11.30 -13.91 6.17
C ASP A 113 -10.11 -14.38 7.01
N GLY A 114 -10.38 -14.78 8.25
CA GLY A 114 -9.37 -15.35 9.11
C GLY A 114 -8.50 -14.34 9.84
N LYS A 115 -7.56 -14.86 10.64
CA LYS A 115 -6.69 -14.07 11.50
C LYS A 115 -5.25 -14.16 11.00
N LYS A 116 -4.93 -13.34 10.00
CA LYS A 116 -3.60 -13.28 9.42
C LYS A 116 -2.89 -11.98 9.80
N ASN A 117 -1.58 -11.99 9.64
CA ASN A 117 -0.79 -10.77 9.63
C ASN A 117 -0.95 -10.11 8.26
N ILE A 118 -1.21 -8.82 8.24
CA ILE A 118 -1.53 -8.08 7.00
C ILE A 118 -0.37 -7.17 6.63
N ILE A 119 0.00 -7.24 5.35
CA ILE A 119 0.84 -6.23 4.71
C ILE A 119 -0.11 -5.32 3.95
N LEU A 120 -0.20 -4.07 4.38
CA LEU A 120 -1.12 -3.08 3.79
C LEU A 120 -0.36 -2.16 2.85
N ILE A 121 -0.67 -2.23 1.57
CA ILE A 121 0.00 -1.45 0.53
C ILE A 121 -0.79 -0.19 0.21
N ASP A 122 -0.08 0.92 0.08
CA ASP A 122 -0.59 2.19 -0.44
C ASP A 122 0.47 2.83 -1.34
N GLY A 123 0.05 3.77 -2.16
CA GLY A 123 0.95 4.47 -3.07
C GLY A 123 1.72 5.58 -2.38
N LEU A 124 1.03 6.44 -1.65
CA LEU A 124 1.62 7.63 -1.05
C LEU A 124 1.04 7.87 0.33
N VAL A 125 1.92 8.14 1.29
CA VAL A 125 1.53 8.55 2.64
C VAL A 125 1.98 9.98 2.88
N ASP A 126 1.04 10.83 3.29
CA ASP A 126 1.30 12.19 3.73
C ASP A 126 1.22 12.26 5.27
N SER A 127 0.03 12.53 5.82
CA SER A 127 -0.17 12.58 7.27
C SER A 127 -0.28 11.19 7.91
N GLY A 128 -0.61 10.18 7.14
CA GLY A 128 -0.86 8.82 7.64
C GLY A 128 -2.28 8.55 8.07
N ARG A 129 -3.20 9.53 7.96
CA ARG A 129 -4.60 9.34 8.39
C ARG A 129 -5.29 8.22 7.64
N THR A 130 -5.14 8.18 6.33
CA THR A 130 -5.80 7.17 5.48
C THR A 130 -5.32 5.77 5.79
N ILE A 131 -4.00 5.57 5.80
CA ILE A 131 -3.44 4.24 6.04
C ILE A 131 -3.69 3.76 7.47
N ASN A 132 -3.67 4.68 8.44
CA ASN A 132 -3.98 4.33 9.84
C ASN A 132 -5.44 3.93 9.99
N ALA A 133 -6.37 4.63 9.33
CA ALA A 133 -7.80 4.27 9.35
C ALA A 133 -8.04 2.91 8.68
N ALA A 134 -7.38 2.64 7.56
CA ALA A 134 -7.45 1.34 6.89
C ALA A 134 -6.91 0.21 7.78
N ALA A 135 -5.79 0.45 8.44
CA ALA A 135 -5.21 -0.51 9.39
C ALA A 135 -6.16 -0.78 10.57
N ALA A 136 -6.79 0.26 11.11
CA ALA A 136 -7.77 0.11 12.19
C ALA A 136 -8.97 -0.75 11.77
N ALA A 137 -9.45 -0.58 10.53
CA ALA A 137 -10.53 -1.41 9.99
C ALA A 137 -10.12 -2.88 9.88
N LEU A 138 -8.89 -3.14 9.45
CA LEU A 138 -8.35 -4.51 9.36
C LEU A 138 -8.23 -5.15 10.75
N VAL A 139 -7.68 -4.44 11.72
CA VAL A 139 -7.58 -4.93 13.11
C VAL A 139 -8.97 -5.20 13.68
N GLY A 140 -9.91 -4.28 13.46
CA GLY A 140 -11.30 -4.44 13.91
C GLY A 140 -12.00 -5.65 13.29
N ALA A 141 -11.59 -6.07 12.09
CA ALA A 141 -12.12 -7.24 11.40
C ALA A 141 -11.39 -8.54 11.76
N GLY A 142 -10.36 -8.49 12.62
CA GLY A 142 -9.69 -9.68 13.13
C GLY A 142 -8.27 -9.89 12.64
N ALA A 143 -7.66 -8.94 11.94
CA ALA A 143 -6.25 -9.06 11.56
C ALA A 143 -5.38 -9.21 12.81
N ARG A 144 -4.41 -10.11 12.74
CA ARG A 144 -3.48 -10.34 13.86
C ARG A 144 -2.50 -9.17 14.02
N SER A 145 -2.04 -8.64 12.92
CA SER A 145 -1.18 -7.46 12.88
C SER A 145 -1.33 -6.77 11.52
N VAL A 146 -0.97 -5.50 11.44
CA VAL A 146 -0.95 -4.75 10.18
C VAL A 146 0.35 -3.95 10.10
N THR A 147 1.08 -4.13 9.02
CA THR A 147 2.27 -3.36 8.70
C THR A 147 2.09 -2.73 7.32
N GLY A 148 2.34 -1.44 7.21
CA GLY A 148 2.21 -0.71 5.96
C GLY A 148 3.43 -0.86 5.06
N LEU A 149 3.20 -0.85 3.76
CA LEU A 149 4.25 -0.86 2.74
C LEU A 149 3.82 0.10 1.64
N VAL A 150 4.52 1.21 1.48
CA VAL A 150 4.11 2.29 0.60
C VAL A 150 5.22 2.67 -0.38
N ALA A 151 4.84 3.12 -1.57
CA ALA A 151 5.80 3.54 -2.58
C ALA A 151 6.49 4.84 -2.19
N GLY A 152 5.75 5.81 -1.70
CA GLY A 152 6.29 7.11 -1.37
C GLY A 152 5.78 7.71 -0.07
N LYS A 153 6.63 8.51 0.55
CA LYS A 153 6.31 9.32 1.73
C LYS A 153 6.52 10.80 1.37
N THR A 154 5.49 11.61 1.59
CA THR A 154 5.58 13.06 1.35
C THR A 154 6.62 13.69 2.26
N VAL A 155 7.45 14.56 1.69
CA VAL A 155 8.45 15.36 2.40
C VAL A 155 8.23 16.86 2.13
N ALA A 156 8.59 17.66 3.11
CA ALA A 156 8.44 19.11 3.03
C ALA A 156 9.48 19.75 2.09
#